data_6fea7099f2753f6aa16c5660d34bea98
#
_entry.id   6fea7099f2753f6aa16c5660d34bea98
#
_cell.length_a   1.000
_cell.length_b   1.000
_cell.length_c   1.000
_cell.angle_alpha   90.00
_cell.angle_beta   90.00
_cell.angle_gamma   90.00
#
_symmetry.space_group_name_H-M   'P 1'
#
loop_
_entity.id
_entity.type
_entity.pdbx_description
1 polymer ?
#
loop_
_entity_poly.entity_id
_entity_poly.type
_entity_poly.pdbx_seq_one_letter_code
_entity_poly.pdbx_strand_id
1 'polypeptide(L)'
;RDADQLVGFIVGPVVDARFKYIEDWMYEANVQNRAQPGGNQMIQTIAVDPDYRGQGIGSSLLQAIEKQAIQNQRHHIALTCLLDRVPFYEKNGYVNQGIAASAHAGEVWYNMTKLLPSQPQPLG
;
A
#
# COMPACT_ATOMS: atom_id res chain seq x y z
N ARG A 1 -1.35 2.89 -26.32
CA ARG A 1 -1.79 1.82 -25.45
C ARG A 1 -3.24 1.45 -25.76
N ASP A 2 -3.54 0.17 -25.80
CA ASP A 2 -4.90 -0.32 -25.96
C ASP A 2 -5.72 -0.07 -24.69
N ALA A 3 -6.96 0.38 -24.85
CA ALA A 3 -7.82 0.72 -23.72
C ALA A 3 -8.11 -0.48 -22.82
N ASP A 4 -8.10 -1.68 -23.37
CA ASP A 4 -8.42 -2.91 -22.62
C ASP A 4 -7.19 -3.57 -22.00
N GLN A 5 -6.01 -3.05 -22.25
CA GLN A 5 -4.79 -3.68 -21.75
C GLN A 5 -4.49 -3.24 -20.32
N LEU A 6 -4.37 -4.21 -19.42
CA LEU A 6 -3.97 -3.95 -18.05
C LEU A 6 -2.46 -3.79 -17.99
N VAL A 7 -1.98 -2.60 -17.64
CA VAL A 7 -0.54 -2.31 -17.57
C VAL A 7 0.02 -2.44 -16.16
N GLY A 8 -0.86 -2.44 -15.15
CA GLY A 8 -0.44 -2.61 -13.76
C GLY A 8 -1.63 -2.62 -12.84
N PHE A 9 -1.41 -3.06 -11.60
CA PHE A 9 -2.46 -3.04 -10.58
C PHE A 9 -1.85 -2.96 -9.19
N ILE A 10 -2.66 -2.53 -8.23
CA ILE A 10 -2.30 -2.47 -6.83
C ILE A 10 -3.52 -2.90 -6.02
N VAL A 11 -3.30 -3.80 -5.05
CA VAL A 11 -4.38 -4.33 -4.22
C VAL A 11 -3.92 -4.51 -2.79
N GLY A 12 -4.86 -4.41 -1.86
CA GLY A 12 -4.62 -4.69 -0.45
C GLY A 12 -5.85 -4.42 0.38
N PRO A 13 -5.95 -5.06 1.55
CA PRO A 13 -7.10 -4.89 2.43
C PRO A 13 -7.04 -3.58 3.21
N VAL A 14 -8.21 -3.16 3.71
CA VAL A 14 -8.33 -2.07 4.68
C VAL A 14 -8.67 -2.69 6.02
N VAL A 15 -7.92 -2.32 7.05
CA VAL A 15 -8.01 -2.94 8.37
C VAL A 15 -8.19 -1.89 9.46
N ASP A 16 -8.49 -2.34 10.66
CA ASP A 16 -8.65 -1.46 11.83
C ASP A 16 -7.35 -0.68 12.11
N ALA A 17 -7.50 0.53 12.66
CA ALA A 17 -6.36 1.43 12.91
C ALA A 17 -5.35 0.90 13.91
N ARG A 18 -5.71 -0.09 14.72
CA ARG A 18 -4.76 -0.72 15.64
C ARG A 18 -3.66 -1.52 14.92
N PHE A 19 -3.90 -1.93 13.68
CA PHE A 19 -2.92 -2.66 12.87
C PHE A 19 -2.12 -1.67 12.05
N LYS A 20 -0.90 -1.39 12.47
CA LYS A 20 -0.02 -0.42 11.79
C LYS A 20 0.85 -1.03 10.71
N TYR A 21 1.04 -2.35 10.77
CA TYR A 21 1.87 -3.07 9.82
C TYR A 21 1.10 -4.22 9.23
N ILE A 22 1.50 -4.63 8.02
CA ILE A 22 0.85 -5.77 7.38
C ILE A 22 1.23 -7.05 8.11
N GLU A 23 0.25 -7.92 8.33
CA GLU A 23 0.41 -9.21 9.01
C GLU A 23 0.01 -10.33 8.07
N ASP A 24 0.46 -11.55 8.36
CA ASP A 24 0.26 -12.69 7.44
C ASP A 24 -1.21 -12.96 7.13
N TRP A 25 -2.10 -12.80 8.12
CA TRP A 25 -3.54 -13.04 7.90
C TRP A 25 -4.15 -12.08 6.88
N MET A 26 -3.51 -10.93 6.65
CA MET A 26 -4.02 -9.93 5.71
C MET A 26 -3.83 -10.33 4.25
N TYR A 27 -3.04 -11.38 4.00
CA TYR A 27 -2.86 -11.91 2.65
C TYR A 27 -3.90 -12.97 2.30
N GLU A 28 -4.75 -13.37 3.23
CA GLU A 28 -5.77 -14.38 2.98
C GLU A 28 -6.88 -13.82 2.10
N ALA A 29 -7.39 -14.66 1.18
CA ALA A 29 -8.36 -14.21 0.18
C ALA A 29 -9.71 -13.80 0.79
N ASN A 30 -10.03 -14.29 1.99
CA ASN A 30 -11.30 -14.01 2.65
C ASN A 30 -11.26 -12.84 3.63
N VAL A 31 -10.17 -12.07 3.67
CA VAL A 31 -10.11 -10.88 4.52
C VAL A 31 -11.07 -9.83 3.98
N GLN A 32 -11.96 -9.36 4.84
CA GLN A 32 -12.91 -8.32 4.47
C GLN A 32 -12.32 -6.94 4.70
N ASN A 33 -12.54 -6.05 3.75
CA ASN A 33 -12.12 -4.68 3.88
C ASN A 33 -13.01 -3.94 4.87
N ARG A 34 -12.40 -3.05 5.64
CA ARG A 34 -13.14 -2.15 6.52
C ARG A 34 -13.94 -1.17 5.67
N ALA A 35 -15.26 -1.24 5.77
CA ALA A 35 -16.15 -0.39 4.98
C ALA A 35 -16.27 1.02 5.57
N GLN A 36 -16.06 1.17 6.88
CA GLN A 36 -16.23 2.43 7.57
C GLN A 36 -15.02 3.34 7.37
N PRO A 37 -15.18 4.67 7.47
CA PRO A 37 -14.05 5.58 7.43
C PRO A 37 -13.04 5.29 8.56
N GLY A 38 -11.79 5.67 8.34
CA GLY A 38 -10.71 5.41 9.29
C GLY A 38 -9.98 4.13 8.98
N GLY A 39 -9.21 3.61 9.93
CA GLY A 39 -8.39 2.43 9.72
C GLY A 39 -7.18 2.70 8.86
N ASN A 40 -6.53 1.63 8.44
CA ASN A 40 -5.30 1.71 7.64
C ASN A 40 -5.46 0.91 6.36
N GLN A 41 -4.87 1.42 5.28
CA GLN A 41 -4.80 0.75 4.00
C GLN A 41 -3.52 -0.08 3.95
N MET A 42 -3.65 -1.37 3.69
CA MET A 42 -2.50 -2.23 3.45
C MET A 42 -2.31 -2.42 1.95
N ILE A 43 -1.06 -2.59 1.52
CA ILE A 43 -0.75 -2.96 0.14
C ILE A 43 -0.21 -4.38 0.16
N GLN A 44 -0.97 -5.30 -0.43
CA GLN A 44 -0.59 -6.69 -0.52
C GLN A 44 0.27 -6.93 -1.77
N THR A 45 -0.12 -6.33 -2.88
CA THR A 45 0.53 -6.55 -4.17
C THR A 45 0.50 -5.28 -4.99
N ILE A 46 1.65 -4.95 -5.59
CA ILE A 46 1.75 -3.96 -6.65
C ILE A 46 2.50 -4.61 -7.80
N ALA A 47 1.95 -4.53 -8.99
CA ALA A 47 2.55 -5.15 -10.17
C ALA A 47 2.40 -4.24 -11.38
N VAL A 48 3.44 -4.18 -12.20
CA VAL A 48 3.45 -3.42 -13.45
C VAL A 48 3.91 -4.37 -14.55
N ASP A 49 3.19 -4.35 -15.68
CA ASP A 49 3.57 -5.15 -16.85
C ASP A 49 5.03 -4.82 -17.21
N PRO A 50 5.89 -5.85 -17.43
CA PRO A 50 7.31 -5.61 -17.74
C PRO A 50 7.53 -4.68 -18.93
N ASP A 51 6.64 -4.69 -19.92
CA ASP A 51 6.75 -3.84 -21.11
C ASP A 51 6.51 -2.35 -20.80
N TYR A 52 5.97 -2.05 -19.63
CA TYR A 52 5.63 -0.68 -19.23
C TYR A 52 6.45 -0.19 -18.03
N ARG A 53 7.46 -0.95 -17.62
CA ARG A 53 8.33 -0.53 -16.51
C ARG A 53 9.17 0.67 -16.92
N GLY A 54 9.52 1.50 -15.94
CA GLY A 54 10.30 2.70 -16.19
C GLY A 54 9.49 3.89 -16.65
N GLN A 55 8.17 3.78 -16.72
CA GLN A 55 7.28 4.87 -17.16
C GLN A 55 6.54 5.54 -16.01
N GLY A 56 6.95 5.28 -14.76
CA GLY A 56 6.31 5.88 -13.60
C GLY A 56 4.96 5.27 -13.21
N ILE A 57 4.60 4.12 -13.78
CA ILE A 57 3.29 3.49 -13.52
C ILE A 57 3.18 3.04 -12.08
N GLY A 58 4.25 2.47 -11.51
CA GLY A 58 4.26 2.07 -10.10
C GLY A 58 3.97 3.24 -9.17
N SER A 59 4.62 4.39 -9.40
CA SER A 59 4.37 5.61 -8.62
C SER A 59 2.94 6.12 -8.82
N SER A 60 2.41 6.03 -10.04
CA SER A 60 1.02 6.43 -10.31
C SER A 60 0.02 5.55 -9.58
N LEU A 61 0.29 4.24 -9.50
CA LEU A 61 -0.56 3.31 -8.76
C LEU A 61 -0.55 3.64 -7.27
N LEU A 62 0.62 3.94 -6.70
CA LEU A 62 0.72 4.37 -5.31
C LEU A 62 -0.08 5.64 -5.07
N GLN A 63 0.03 6.62 -5.96
CA GLN A 63 -0.71 7.86 -5.83
C GLN A 63 -2.22 7.64 -5.89
N ALA A 64 -2.67 6.70 -6.73
CA ALA A 64 -4.09 6.39 -6.86
C ALA A 64 -4.65 5.78 -5.58
N ILE A 65 -3.95 4.80 -4.99
CA ILE A 65 -4.42 4.19 -3.75
C ILE A 65 -4.33 5.17 -2.58
N GLU A 66 -3.31 6.04 -2.58
CA GLU A 66 -3.18 7.09 -1.57
C GLU A 66 -4.35 8.05 -1.62
N LYS A 67 -4.72 8.50 -2.81
CA LYS A 67 -5.85 9.41 -2.98
C LYS A 67 -7.14 8.78 -2.48
N GLN A 68 -7.38 7.53 -2.84
CA GLN A 68 -8.57 6.81 -2.38
C GLN A 68 -8.55 6.65 -0.87
N ALA A 69 -7.41 6.31 -0.29
CA ALA A 69 -7.27 6.15 1.16
C ALA A 69 -7.53 7.47 1.89
N ILE A 70 -7.03 8.57 1.37
CA ILE A 70 -7.29 9.88 1.95
C ILE A 70 -8.77 10.23 1.91
N GLN A 71 -9.43 9.95 0.79
CA GLN A 71 -10.88 10.20 0.65
C GLN A 71 -11.69 9.40 1.65
N ASN A 72 -11.22 8.20 2.00
CA ASN A 72 -11.89 7.32 2.96
C ASN A 72 -11.36 7.51 4.39
N GLN A 73 -10.59 8.56 4.63
CA GLN A 73 -10.10 8.94 5.96
C GLN A 73 -9.23 7.86 6.61
N ARG A 74 -8.49 7.10 5.80
CA ARG A 74 -7.51 6.15 6.33
C ARG A 74 -6.35 6.91 6.96
N HIS A 75 -5.68 6.30 7.95
CA HIS A 75 -4.60 6.96 8.69
C HIS A 75 -3.24 6.74 8.06
N HIS A 76 -2.98 5.52 7.61
CA HIS A 76 -1.69 5.12 7.06
C HIS A 76 -1.88 4.20 5.88
N ILE A 77 -0.83 4.11 5.06
CA ILE A 77 -0.63 2.99 4.14
C ILE A 77 0.57 2.19 4.64
N ALA A 78 0.46 0.87 4.65
CA ALA A 78 1.52 -0.01 5.10
C ALA A 78 1.72 -1.16 4.13
N LEU A 79 2.97 -1.58 3.98
CA LEU A 79 3.35 -2.69 3.11
C LEU A 79 4.64 -3.32 3.62
N THR A 80 4.99 -4.47 3.06
CA THR A 80 6.33 -5.02 3.20
C THR A 80 6.97 -5.14 1.84
N CYS A 81 8.29 -4.99 1.80
CA CYS A 81 9.05 -5.13 0.56
C CYS A 81 10.44 -5.67 0.83
N LEU A 82 11.07 -6.19 -0.22
CA LEU A 82 12.47 -6.60 -0.16
C LEU A 82 13.37 -5.35 -0.17
N LEU A 83 14.62 -5.53 0.26
CA LEU A 83 15.57 -4.43 0.40
C LEU A 83 15.77 -3.65 -0.91
N ASP A 84 15.80 -4.33 -2.04
CA ASP A 84 16.02 -3.69 -3.33
C ASP A 84 14.85 -2.78 -3.75
N ARG A 85 13.69 -2.90 -3.10
CA ARG A 85 12.53 -2.05 -3.36
C ARG A 85 12.41 -0.87 -2.41
N VAL A 86 13.14 -0.88 -1.31
CA VAL A 86 13.07 0.19 -0.31
C VAL A 86 13.28 1.57 -0.94
N PRO A 87 14.29 1.81 -1.81
CA PRO A 87 14.47 3.13 -2.39
C PRO A 87 13.27 3.63 -3.20
N PHE A 88 12.59 2.71 -3.91
CA PHE A 88 11.40 3.08 -4.68
C PHE A 88 10.30 3.64 -3.76
N TYR A 89 10.06 2.95 -2.64
CA TYR A 89 9.02 3.40 -1.72
C TYR A 89 9.43 4.67 -0.98
N GLU A 90 10.71 4.78 -0.60
CA GLU A 90 11.20 6.00 0.04
C GLU A 90 11.05 7.21 -0.88
N LYS A 91 11.33 7.05 -2.15
CA LYS A 91 11.13 8.10 -3.15
C LYS A 91 9.68 8.55 -3.21
N ASN A 92 8.75 7.66 -2.92
CA ASN A 92 7.32 7.95 -2.92
C ASN A 92 6.77 8.37 -1.55
N GLY A 93 7.66 8.66 -0.60
CA GLY A 93 7.27 9.23 0.69
C GLY A 93 7.04 8.21 1.80
N TYR A 94 7.39 6.96 1.57
CA TYR A 94 7.27 5.92 2.60
C TYR A 94 8.49 5.90 3.50
N VAL A 95 8.29 5.51 4.75
CA VAL A 95 9.34 5.43 5.76
C VAL A 95 9.62 3.97 6.06
N ASN A 96 10.91 3.59 6.05
CA ASN A 96 11.34 2.26 6.42
C ASN A 96 11.26 2.10 7.94
N GLN A 97 10.39 1.21 8.40
CA GLN A 97 10.17 0.96 9.82
C GLN A 97 10.99 -0.22 10.35
N GLY A 98 11.86 -0.79 9.53
CA GLY A 98 12.70 -1.89 9.92
C GLY A 98 12.20 -3.24 9.44
N ILE A 99 12.85 -4.30 9.91
CA ILE A 99 12.59 -5.66 9.46
C ILE A 99 11.21 -6.11 9.94
N ALA A 100 10.41 -6.66 9.03
CA ALA A 100 9.09 -7.20 9.34
C ALA A 100 9.22 -8.50 10.16
N ALA A 101 8.20 -8.76 10.98
CA ALA A 101 8.16 -9.98 11.79
C ALA A 101 8.05 -11.25 10.93
N SER A 102 7.43 -11.14 9.75
CA SER A 102 7.25 -12.27 8.84
C SER A 102 8.40 -12.38 7.86
N ALA A 103 8.78 -13.60 7.52
CA ALA A 103 9.77 -13.87 6.48
C ALA A 103 9.14 -14.80 5.45
N HIS A 104 8.74 -14.24 4.31
CA HIS A 104 8.17 -15.03 3.22
C HIS A 104 9.30 -15.55 2.34
N ALA A 105 9.21 -16.83 1.95
CA ALA A 105 10.18 -17.47 1.06
C ALA A 105 11.63 -17.38 1.59
N GLY A 106 11.81 -17.30 2.91
CA GLY A 106 13.14 -17.24 3.52
C GLY A 106 13.87 -15.93 3.33
N GLU A 107 13.20 -14.89 2.84
CA GLU A 107 13.81 -13.59 2.60
C GLU A 107 13.46 -12.59 3.69
N VAL A 108 14.28 -11.55 3.83
CA VAL A 108 14.07 -10.48 4.79
C VAL A 108 13.20 -9.41 4.14
N TRP A 109 12.09 -9.08 4.79
CA TRP A 109 11.16 -8.07 4.34
C TRP A 109 11.19 -6.87 5.28
N TYR A 110 10.96 -5.70 4.74
CA TYR A 110 10.98 -4.45 5.48
C TYR A 110 9.58 -3.85 5.53
N ASN A 111 9.18 -3.39 6.70
CA ASN A 111 7.93 -2.65 6.87
C ASN A 111 8.11 -1.22 6.35
N MET A 112 7.24 -0.81 5.45
CA MET A 112 7.21 0.55 4.92
C MET A 112 5.85 1.16 5.23
N THR A 113 5.84 2.37 5.74
CA THR A 113 4.58 3.05 6.06
C THR A 113 4.59 4.47 5.54
N LYS A 114 3.40 4.97 5.24
CA LYS A 114 3.22 6.38 4.87
C LYS A 114 2.03 6.92 5.65
N LEU A 115 2.27 7.96 6.45
CA LEU A 115 1.22 8.65 7.16
C LEU A 115 0.43 9.51 6.17
N LEU A 116 -0.88 9.38 6.18
CA LEU A 116 -1.75 10.13 5.28
C LEU A 116 -2.24 11.41 5.98
N PRO A 117 -2.41 12.50 5.21
CA PRO A 117 -2.97 13.72 5.81
C PRO A 117 -4.41 13.50 6.22
N SER A 118 -4.80 14.09 7.34
CA SER A 118 -6.18 14.09 7.77
C SER A 118 -6.96 15.10 6.93
N GLN A 119 -8.15 14.69 6.47
CA GLN A 119 -9.02 15.63 5.79
C GLN A 119 -9.70 16.55 6.80
N PRO A 120 -9.81 17.85 6.51
CA PRO A 120 -10.54 18.74 7.39
C PRO A 120 -11.99 18.31 7.49
N GLN A 121 -12.53 18.29 8.70
CA GLN A 121 -13.95 18.03 8.90
C GLN A 121 -14.74 19.24 8.43
N PRO A 122 -15.84 19.06 7.69
CA PRO A 122 -16.69 20.19 7.39
C PRO A 122 -17.27 20.76 8.68
N LEU A 123 -17.26 22.07 8.78
CA LEU A 123 -17.86 22.75 9.92
C LEU A 123 -19.38 22.73 9.80
N GLY A 124 -20.04 22.29 10.82
CA GLY A 124 -21.49 22.31 10.90
C GLY A 124 -22.15 21.01 10.65
#